data_54d835b8a951af770b09ff0d938ea8ca
#
_entry.id   54d835b8a951af770b09ff0d938ea8ca
#
_cell.length_a   1.000
_cell.length_b   1.000
_cell.length_c   1.000
_cell.angle_alpha   90.00
_cell.angle_beta   90.00
_cell.angle_gamma   90.00
#
_symmetry.space_group_name_H-M   'P 1'
#
loop_
_entity.id
_entity.type
_entity.pdbx_description
1 polymer ?
#
loop_
_entity_poly.entity_id
_entity_poly.type
_entity_poly.pdbx_seq_one_letter_code
_entity_poly.pdbx_strand_id
1 'polypeptide(L)'
;GFVFRTRKGEISVHAHKITLLSKSLLPLPEKWHGLKDQDMRYRQRYVDLIVNPNVKDTFVKRSQILREVRNYLDNMGYLEVDTPVLHTLEIGASARPFVTHHNALDIDMYLRIETELYLKRLVVGGFERVYEVGRIFRNEGMDTSHNPEFTSVEMYQAYTDYIGMMDIIEDMYKTIAKNVCGTDVINYQGVEINLGKKWERLTMIEAVKKYAGVDYNDWESDEQARACAKEKGVEVDEGENATKGHVLIAFFDAFVEDKLIQPTIIYDYPVENSPLAKRKPSNPAFTERFEYFIYCREMGNAFSELNDPVDQRERFVKQVEAKRAQGANAEVDEDFVTALEYGLPPTGGLGFGLDRLVMLLTDSPSIRDVLLFPTMKPLNNNNNQ
;
A
#
# COMPACT_ATOMS: atom_id res chain seq x y z
N GLY A 1 -0.11 -30.50 -41.98
CA GLY A 1 -1.47 -30.11 -42.29
C GLY A 1 -1.54 -28.78 -43.01
N PHE A 2 -2.73 -28.33 -43.33
CA PHE A 2 -2.99 -27.01 -43.91
C PHE A 2 -4.21 -26.36 -43.28
N VAL A 3 -4.25 -25.02 -43.30
CA VAL A 3 -5.37 -24.20 -42.75
C VAL A 3 -6.43 -24.03 -43.86
N PHE A 4 -7.70 -24.15 -43.48
CA PHE A 4 -8.83 -23.90 -44.38
C PHE A 4 -10.01 -23.27 -43.61
N ARG A 5 -10.99 -22.71 -44.35
CA ARG A 5 -12.27 -22.27 -43.77
C ARG A 5 -13.33 -23.34 -44.02
N THR A 6 -14.06 -23.66 -42.95
CA THR A 6 -15.25 -24.51 -43.06
C THR A 6 -16.38 -23.80 -43.81
N ARG A 7 -17.41 -24.52 -44.21
CA ARG A 7 -18.62 -23.93 -44.82
C ARG A 7 -19.34 -22.94 -43.90
N LYS A 8 -19.10 -23.02 -42.58
CA LYS A 8 -19.63 -22.06 -41.57
C LYS A 8 -18.70 -20.89 -41.30
N GLY A 9 -17.59 -20.76 -42.06
CA GLY A 9 -16.64 -19.65 -41.91
C GLY A 9 -15.58 -19.84 -40.83
N GLU A 10 -15.55 -20.95 -40.12
CA GLU A 10 -14.59 -21.23 -39.04
C GLU A 10 -13.21 -21.55 -39.65
N ILE A 11 -12.15 -21.00 -39.02
CA ILE A 11 -10.75 -21.35 -39.37
C ILE A 11 -10.43 -22.69 -38.72
N SER A 12 -10.06 -23.67 -39.56
CA SER A 12 -9.75 -25.02 -39.14
C SER A 12 -8.44 -25.53 -39.78
N VAL A 13 -7.86 -26.53 -39.15
CA VAL A 13 -6.63 -27.18 -39.64
C VAL A 13 -6.96 -28.60 -40.08
N HIS A 14 -6.70 -28.89 -41.36
CA HIS A 14 -6.69 -30.28 -41.85
C HIS A 14 -5.36 -30.92 -41.44
N ALA A 15 -5.41 -31.83 -40.47
CA ALA A 15 -4.20 -32.43 -39.92
C ALA A 15 -3.83 -33.69 -40.72
N HIS A 16 -2.59 -33.77 -41.28
CA HIS A 16 -2.04 -34.99 -41.85
C HIS A 16 -1.37 -35.88 -40.80
N LYS A 17 -0.86 -35.28 -39.73
CA LYS A 17 -0.23 -35.99 -38.62
C LYS A 17 -0.51 -35.23 -37.32
N ILE A 18 -0.81 -35.97 -36.28
CA ILE A 18 -1.00 -35.44 -34.91
C ILE A 18 0.02 -36.12 -34.01
N THR A 19 0.72 -35.33 -33.20
CA THR A 19 1.63 -35.80 -32.14
C THR A 19 1.16 -35.26 -30.80
N LEU A 20 0.89 -36.16 -29.88
CA LEU A 20 0.55 -35.79 -28.51
C LEU A 20 1.81 -35.30 -27.82
N LEU A 21 1.85 -34.02 -27.41
CA LEU A 21 3.00 -33.41 -26.77
C LEU A 21 2.96 -33.57 -25.23
N SER A 22 1.75 -33.58 -24.65
CA SER A 22 1.53 -33.77 -23.23
C SER A 22 0.19 -34.44 -22.95
N LYS A 23 0.09 -35.14 -21.82
CA LYS A 23 -1.17 -35.73 -21.36
C LYS A 23 -1.99 -34.72 -20.58
N SER A 24 -3.26 -34.51 -20.95
CA SER A 24 -4.26 -33.78 -20.22
C SER A 24 -5.27 -34.77 -19.62
N LEU A 25 -5.12 -35.09 -18.33
CA LEU A 25 -5.87 -36.19 -17.70
C LEU A 25 -7.16 -35.72 -17.03
N LEU A 26 -7.26 -34.42 -16.71
CA LEU A 26 -8.41 -33.86 -16.02
C LEU A 26 -9.29 -33.08 -17.02
N PRO A 27 -10.62 -33.26 -16.97
CA PRO A 27 -11.52 -32.44 -17.78
C PRO A 27 -11.53 -31.00 -17.24
N LEU A 28 -11.66 -30.03 -18.15
CA LEU A 28 -11.91 -28.64 -17.75
C LEU A 28 -13.37 -28.52 -17.22
N PRO A 29 -13.62 -27.56 -16.30
CA PRO A 29 -14.98 -27.17 -15.93
C PRO A 29 -15.80 -26.83 -17.18
N GLU A 30 -17.13 -26.99 -17.09
CA GLU A 30 -18.03 -26.79 -18.23
C GLU A 30 -17.76 -25.45 -18.96
N LYS A 31 -17.60 -25.53 -20.28
CA LYS A 31 -17.22 -24.43 -21.16
C LYS A 31 -18.12 -23.19 -21.04
N TRP A 32 -19.40 -23.38 -20.70
CA TRP A 32 -20.42 -22.32 -20.66
C TRP A 32 -20.51 -21.59 -19.31
N HIS A 33 -19.96 -22.16 -18.25
CA HIS A 33 -20.08 -21.61 -16.89
C HIS A 33 -18.75 -21.22 -16.26
N GLY A 34 -17.60 -21.61 -16.86
CA GLY A 34 -16.28 -21.37 -16.30
C GLY A 34 -16.12 -21.95 -14.89
N LEU A 35 -15.06 -21.54 -14.20
CA LEU A 35 -14.86 -21.82 -12.79
C LEU A 35 -15.50 -20.66 -11.99
N LYS A 36 -16.73 -20.90 -11.42
CA LYS A 36 -17.49 -19.87 -10.71
C LYS A 36 -17.14 -19.72 -9.24
N ASP A 37 -16.74 -20.84 -8.62
CA ASP A 37 -16.34 -20.84 -7.21
C ASP A 37 -15.08 -19.99 -7.02
N GLN A 38 -15.19 -18.91 -6.25
CA GLN A 38 -14.13 -17.93 -6.09
C GLN A 38 -12.92 -18.49 -5.34
N ASP A 39 -13.12 -19.35 -4.35
CA ASP A 39 -12.04 -19.99 -3.61
C ASP A 39 -11.24 -20.93 -4.53
N MET A 40 -11.93 -21.72 -5.32
CA MET A 40 -11.29 -22.59 -6.31
C MET A 40 -10.54 -21.80 -7.40
N ARG A 41 -11.07 -20.65 -7.85
CA ARG A 41 -10.36 -19.75 -8.80
C ARG A 41 -9.01 -19.28 -8.26
N TYR A 42 -8.94 -18.95 -6.98
CA TYR A 42 -7.68 -18.53 -6.36
C TYR A 42 -6.72 -19.69 -6.15
N ARG A 43 -7.21 -20.88 -5.75
CA ARG A 43 -6.39 -22.08 -5.52
C ARG A 43 -5.89 -22.71 -6.80
N GLN A 44 -6.72 -22.73 -7.85
CA GLN A 44 -6.41 -23.30 -9.16
C GLN A 44 -6.33 -22.22 -10.24
N ARG A 45 -5.52 -21.21 -10.01
CA ARG A 45 -5.36 -20.06 -10.92
C ARG A 45 -5.05 -20.50 -12.36
N TYR A 46 -4.30 -21.56 -12.53
CA TYR A 46 -4.02 -22.13 -13.85
C TYR A 46 -5.27 -22.61 -14.58
N VAL A 47 -6.25 -23.16 -13.88
CA VAL A 47 -7.56 -23.51 -14.45
C VAL A 47 -8.38 -22.25 -14.73
N ASP A 48 -8.42 -21.31 -13.78
CA ASP A 48 -9.11 -20.02 -13.92
C ASP A 48 -8.63 -19.25 -15.16
N LEU A 49 -7.30 -19.20 -15.41
CA LEU A 49 -6.70 -18.61 -16.61
C LEU A 49 -7.07 -19.29 -17.92
N ILE A 50 -7.38 -20.59 -17.89
CA ILE A 50 -7.82 -21.35 -19.08
C ILE A 50 -9.28 -21.05 -19.40
N VAL A 51 -10.15 -21.03 -18.37
CA VAL A 51 -11.60 -21.00 -18.56
C VAL A 51 -12.22 -19.61 -18.50
N ASN A 52 -11.53 -18.64 -17.90
CA ASN A 52 -11.95 -17.25 -17.72
C ASN A 52 -10.97 -16.28 -18.42
N PRO A 53 -11.13 -15.98 -19.70
CA PRO A 53 -10.16 -15.16 -20.45
C PRO A 53 -9.89 -13.77 -19.86
N ASN A 54 -10.92 -13.15 -19.28
CA ASN A 54 -10.82 -11.83 -18.63
C ASN A 54 -9.82 -11.80 -17.44
N VAL A 55 -9.62 -12.93 -16.77
CA VAL A 55 -8.64 -13.04 -15.68
C VAL A 55 -7.22 -12.83 -16.20
N LYS A 56 -6.92 -13.34 -17.41
CA LYS A 56 -5.61 -13.14 -18.07
C LYS A 56 -5.38 -11.65 -18.34
N ASP A 57 -6.41 -10.93 -18.77
CA ASP A 57 -6.31 -9.49 -19.08
C ASP A 57 -5.94 -8.66 -17.83
N THR A 58 -6.48 -9.02 -16.67
CA THR A 58 -6.10 -8.39 -15.39
C THR A 58 -4.59 -8.51 -15.14
N PHE A 59 -3.99 -9.68 -15.33
CA PHE A 59 -2.55 -9.88 -15.10
C PHE A 59 -1.67 -9.26 -16.18
N VAL A 60 -2.15 -9.18 -17.43
CA VAL A 60 -1.48 -8.41 -18.49
C VAL A 60 -1.44 -6.93 -18.11
N LYS A 61 -2.58 -6.36 -17.69
CA LYS A 61 -2.68 -4.97 -17.23
C LYS A 61 -1.80 -4.74 -15.99
N ARG A 62 -1.78 -5.66 -15.01
CA ARG A 62 -0.87 -5.57 -13.86
C ARG A 62 0.58 -5.38 -14.30
N SER A 63 1.04 -6.18 -15.26
CA SER A 63 2.40 -6.06 -15.78
C SER A 63 2.64 -4.74 -16.53
N GLN A 64 1.62 -4.23 -17.22
CA GLN A 64 1.68 -2.92 -17.88
C GLN A 64 1.75 -1.78 -16.84
N ILE A 65 0.90 -1.82 -15.80
CA ILE A 65 0.89 -0.82 -14.72
C ILE A 65 2.27 -0.76 -14.05
N LEU A 66 2.84 -1.91 -13.70
CA LEU A 66 4.18 -1.97 -13.09
C LEU A 66 5.25 -1.35 -14.00
N ARG A 67 5.18 -1.61 -15.29
CA ARG A 67 6.09 -1.00 -16.26
C ARG A 67 5.92 0.50 -16.35
N GLU A 68 4.67 1.00 -16.35
CA GLU A 68 4.39 2.43 -16.40
C GLU A 68 4.82 3.16 -15.13
N VAL A 69 4.71 2.55 -13.95
CA VAL A 69 5.29 3.08 -12.71
C VAL A 69 6.80 3.27 -12.86
N ARG A 70 7.52 2.25 -13.35
CA ARG A 70 8.97 2.33 -13.60
C ARG A 70 9.29 3.40 -14.63
N ASN A 71 8.62 3.38 -15.78
CA ASN A 71 8.82 4.39 -16.82
C ASN A 71 8.63 5.81 -16.30
N TYR A 72 7.61 6.04 -15.48
CA TYR A 72 7.32 7.35 -14.91
C TYR A 72 8.46 7.81 -14.00
N LEU A 73 8.90 6.96 -13.07
CA LEU A 73 9.95 7.30 -12.11
C LEU A 73 11.33 7.44 -12.79
N ASP A 74 11.67 6.54 -13.71
CA ASP A 74 12.91 6.60 -14.49
C ASP A 74 13.00 7.90 -15.32
N ASN A 75 11.89 8.31 -15.95
CA ASN A 75 11.81 9.56 -16.70
C ASN A 75 11.94 10.81 -15.82
N MET A 76 11.61 10.71 -14.54
CA MET A 76 11.86 11.75 -13.55
C MET A 76 13.28 11.71 -12.97
N GLY A 77 14.10 10.75 -13.40
CA GLY A 77 15.50 10.61 -12.97
C GLY A 77 15.66 9.91 -11.62
N TYR A 78 14.69 9.12 -11.20
CA TYR A 78 14.86 8.23 -10.05
C TYR A 78 15.67 7.00 -10.44
N LEU A 79 16.47 6.51 -9.50
CA LEU A 79 17.20 5.25 -9.60
C LEU A 79 16.41 4.13 -8.92
N GLU A 80 16.07 3.06 -9.64
CA GLU A 80 15.55 1.83 -9.02
C GLU A 80 16.68 1.14 -8.26
N VAL A 81 16.43 0.81 -7.00
CA VAL A 81 17.35 0.09 -6.13
C VAL A 81 16.65 -1.09 -5.48
N ASP A 82 17.43 -2.00 -4.91
CA ASP A 82 16.95 -3.11 -4.09
C ASP A 82 17.64 -3.09 -2.72
N THR A 83 16.87 -3.30 -1.68
CA THR A 83 17.33 -3.31 -0.30
C THR A 83 17.07 -4.67 0.35
N PRO A 84 17.71 -4.99 1.49
CA PRO A 84 17.56 -6.31 2.10
C PRO A 84 16.11 -6.69 2.42
N VAL A 85 15.72 -7.92 2.09
CA VAL A 85 14.45 -8.53 2.51
C VAL A 85 14.54 -9.07 3.94
N LEU A 86 15.73 -9.53 4.35
CA LEU A 86 15.98 -10.04 5.69
C LEU A 86 16.64 -8.98 6.55
N HIS A 87 16.03 -8.66 7.69
CA HIS A 87 16.50 -7.70 8.67
C HIS A 87 16.93 -8.40 9.96
N THR A 88 17.90 -7.83 10.65
CA THR A 88 18.37 -8.34 11.96
C THR A 88 17.61 -7.72 13.13
N LEU A 89 16.86 -6.63 12.90
CA LEU A 89 16.05 -5.93 13.89
C LEU A 89 14.57 -5.91 13.45
N GLU A 90 13.68 -5.95 14.44
CA GLU A 90 12.26 -5.63 14.24
C GLU A 90 12.08 -4.12 14.23
N ILE A 91 12.24 -3.52 13.05
CA ILE A 91 12.22 -2.06 12.85
C ILE A 91 11.13 -1.66 11.85
N GLY A 92 10.76 -0.38 11.92
CA GLY A 92 9.87 0.28 10.97
C GLY A 92 8.44 0.40 11.48
N ALA A 93 7.47 0.24 10.57
CA ALA A 93 6.05 0.42 10.80
C ALA A 93 5.50 -0.42 11.97
N SER A 94 4.25 -0.17 12.37
CA SER A 94 3.60 -0.88 13.48
C SER A 94 3.20 -2.33 13.16
N ALA A 95 3.48 -2.83 11.94
CA ALA A 95 3.11 -4.17 11.52
C ALA A 95 3.93 -5.27 12.18
N ARG A 96 3.33 -6.46 12.35
CA ARG A 96 4.02 -7.64 12.87
C ARG A 96 4.85 -8.31 11.77
N PRO A 97 6.17 -8.57 11.96
CA PRO A 97 7.00 -9.26 10.98
C PRO A 97 6.80 -10.78 10.99
N PHE A 98 7.18 -11.43 9.88
CA PHE A 98 7.49 -12.86 9.89
C PHE A 98 8.91 -13.07 10.40
N VAL A 99 9.10 -14.06 11.27
CA VAL A 99 10.40 -14.40 11.84
C VAL A 99 10.95 -15.65 11.14
N THR A 100 12.24 -15.65 10.85
CA THR A 100 12.98 -16.81 10.34
C THR A 100 14.31 -16.94 11.08
N HIS A 101 15.01 -18.07 10.92
CA HIS A 101 16.29 -18.33 11.59
C HIS A 101 17.42 -18.49 10.58
N HIS A 102 18.54 -17.78 10.78
CA HIS A 102 19.74 -17.91 9.96
C HIS A 102 20.68 -18.94 10.58
N ASN A 103 20.66 -20.19 10.09
CA ASN A 103 21.35 -21.33 10.68
C ASN A 103 22.86 -21.12 10.89
N ALA A 104 23.56 -20.49 9.93
CA ALA A 104 25.01 -20.32 10.00
C ALA A 104 25.48 -19.27 11.02
N LEU A 105 24.62 -18.27 11.28
CA LEU A 105 24.89 -17.21 12.27
C LEU A 105 24.24 -17.49 13.62
N ASP A 106 23.34 -18.46 13.68
CA ASP A 106 22.54 -18.81 14.86
C ASP A 106 21.77 -17.59 15.44
N ILE A 107 21.12 -16.83 14.53
CA ILE A 107 20.33 -15.63 14.88
C ILE A 107 18.96 -15.68 14.23
N ASP A 108 17.97 -15.09 14.90
CA ASP A 108 16.68 -14.82 14.30
C ASP A 108 16.77 -13.58 13.38
N MET A 109 16.03 -13.64 12.28
CA MET A 109 15.91 -12.57 11.31
C MET A 109 14.44 -12.34 10.99
N TYR A 110 14.13 -11.15 10.51
CA TYR A 110 12.79 -10.68 10.22
C TYR A 110 12.62 -10.42 8.74
N LEU A 111 11.52 -10.88 8.14
CA LEU A 111 11.13 -10.42 6.80
C LEU A 111 10.68 -8.96 6.90
N ARG A 112 11.16 -8.13 6.00
CA ARG A 112 10.89 -6.68 5.99
C ARG A 112 9.39 -6.36 5.93
N ILE A 113 8.98 -5.37 6.69
CA ILE A 113 7.61 -4.83 6.71
C ILE A 113 7.50 -3.50 5.96
N GLU A 114 8.65 -2.92 5.55
CA GLU A 114 8.84 -1.68 4.79
C GLU A 114 10.24 -1.64 4.17
N THR A 115 10.52 -0.65 3.32
CA THR A 115 11.86 -0.39 2.74
C THR A 115 12.42 0.99 3.14
N GLU A 116 11.64 1.81 3.81
CA GLU A 116 11.85 3.22 4.12
C GLU A 116 13.24 3.53 4.68
N LEU A 117 13.63 2.87 5.79
CA LEU A 117 14.86 3.23 6.50
C LEU A 117 16.12 2.95 5.69
N TYR A 118 16.11 1.95 4.81
CA TYR A 118 17.23 1.68 3.91
C TYR A 118 17.30 2.69 2.77
N LEU A 119 16.17 3.06 2.19
CA LEU A 119 16.11 4.06 1.11
C LEU A 119 16.57 5.44 1.61
N LYS A 120 16.21 5.82 2.83
CA LYS A 120 16.73 7.06 3.45
C LYS A 120 18.23 7.04 3.65
N ARG A 121 18.83 5.90 4.04
CA ARG A 121 20.30 5.75 4.12
C ARG A 121 20.98 5.98 2.76
N LEU A 122 20.33 5.58 1.66
CA LEU A 122 20.84 5.85 0.31
C LEU A 122 20.81 7.35 -0.02
N VAL A 123 19.76 8.05 0.44
CA VAL A 123 19.68 9.52 0.29
C VAL A 123 20.78 10.21 1.11
N VAL A 124 21.04 9.77 2.34
CA VAL A 124 22.19 10.23 3.14
C VAL A 124 23.50 9.95 2.38
N GLY A 125 23.61 8.81 1.70
CA GLY A 125 24.74 8.42 0.88
C GLY A 125 24.94 9.24 -0.40
N GLY A 126 24.02 10.17 -0.71
CA GLY A 126 24.13 11.09 -1.84
C GLY A 126 23.31 10.74 -3.08
N PHE A 127 22.45 9.71 -3.03
CA PHE A 127 21.46 9.48 -4.09
C PHE A 127 20.29 10.47 -3.94
N GLU A 128 20.14 11.40 -4.88
CA GLU A 128 19.11 12.43 -4.78
C GLU A 128 17.70 11.90 -5.01
N ARG A 129 17.53 10.84 -5.80
CA ARG A 129 16.23 10.23 -6.14
C ARG A 129 16.38 8.73 -6.24
N VAL A 130 15.70 8.02 -5.34
CA VAL A 130 15.70 6.56 -5.32
C VAL A 130 14.27 6.04 -5.20
N TYR A 131 14.02 4.85 -5.74
CA TYR A 131 12.79 4.12 -5.50
C TYR A 131 13.05 2.61 -5.48
N GLU A 132 12.17 1.88 -4.82
CA GLU A 132 12.13 0.42 -4.84
C GLU A 132 10.73 -0.08 -5.12
N VAL A 133 10.61 -1.08 -6.00
CA VAL A 133 9.41 -1.89 -6.17
C VAL A 133 9.65 -3.20 -5.44
N GLY A 134 9.19 -3.27 -4.20
CA GLY A 134 9.54 -4.36 -3.29
C GLY A 134 8.37 -5.20 -2.81
N ARG A 135 8.66 -6.49 -2.51
CA ARG A 135 7.77 -7.31 -1.69
C ARG A 135 7.90 -6.91 -0.24
N ILE A 136 6.75 -6.72 0.38
CA ILE A 136 6.58 -6.42 1.80
C ILE A 136 5.82 -7.56 2.45
N PHE A 137 6.17 -7.87 3.70
CA PHE A 137 5.67 -9.01 4.44
C PHE A 137 5.10 -8.56 5.78
N ARG A 138 3.79 -8.75 6.00
CA ARG A 138 3.14 -8.41 7.27
C ARG A 138 2.37 -9.63 7.78
N ASN A 139 2.73 -10.10 8.97
CA ASN A 139 2.13 -11.28 9.60
C ASN A 139 0.83 -10.90 10.32
N GLU A 140 -0.15 -10.49 9.53
CA GLU A 140 -1.44 -9.97 9.97
C GLU A 140 -2.60 -10.73 9.31
N GLY A 141 -3.83 -10.26 9.54
CA GLY A 141 -5.02 -10.85 8.96
C GLY A 141 -5.06 -10.81 7.44
N MET A 142 -5.88 -11.67 6.85
CA MET A 142 -6.11 -11.73 5.40
C MET A 142 -7.59 -11.45 5.12
N ASP A 143 -7.83 -10.44 4.28
CA ASP A 143 -9.17 -10.05 3.83
C ASP A 143 -9.20 -9.69 2.34
N THR A 144 -10.17 -8.91 1.90
CA THR A 144 -10.27 -8.44 0.50
C THR A 144 -9.26 -7.33 0.17
N SER A 145 -8.68 -6.68 1.17
CA SER A 145 -7.74 -5.56 1.03
C SER A 145 -6.30 -5.92 1.45
N HIS A 146 -6.13 -7.00 2.23
CA HIS A 146 -4.87 -7.38 2.85
C HIS A 146 -4.46 -8.81 2.49
N ASN A 147 -3.18 -8.97 2.13
CA ASN A 147 -2.51 -10.25 1.93
C ASN A 147 -1.17 -10.22 2.70
N PRO A 148 -0.72 -11.32 3.32
CA PRO A 148 0.50 -11.32 4.15
C PRO A 148 1.76 -10.89 3.41
N GLU A 149 1.79 -11.06 2.10
CA GLU A 149 2.80 -10.51 1.20
C GLU A 149 2.13 -9.70 0.10
N PHE A 150 2.65 -8.53 -0.17
CA PHE A 150 2.12 -7.62 -1.19
C PHE A 150 3.25 -6.81 -1.82
N THR A 151 2.95 -6.10 -2.92
CA THR A 151 3.94 -5.25 -3.58
C THR A 151 3.70 -3.80 -3.21
N SER A 152 4.73 -3.15 -2.66
CA SER A 152 4.79 -1.71 -2.42
C SER A 152 5.76 -1.05 -3.38
N VAL A 153 5.52 0.22 -3.65
CA VAL A 153 6.48 1.13 -4.29
C VAL A 153 6.78 2.22 -3.28
N GLU A 154 8.04 2.39 -2.96
CA GLU A 154 8.50 3.48 -2.11
C GLU A 154 9.53 4.31 -2.86
N MET A 155 9.44 5.63 -2.76
CA MET A 155 10.30 6.58 -3.45
C MET A 155 10.67 7.75 -2.56
N TYR A 156 11.92 8.20 -2.68
CA TYR A 156 12.49 9.30 -1.88
C TYR A 156 13.22 10.26 -2.79
N GLN A 157 12.99 11.55 -2.57
CA GLN A 157 13.63 12.62 -3.32
C GLN A 157 14.18 13.69 -2.38
N ALA A 158 15.47 13.97 -2.49
CA ALA A 158 16.10 15.08 -1.80
C ALA A 158 15.64 16.43 -2.37
N TYR A 159 15.65 17.45 -1.53
CA TYR A 159 15.32 18.85 -1.86
C TYR A 159 13.89 19.05 -2.34
N THR A 160 12.97 18.24 -1.84
CA THR A 160 11.53 18.40 -1.97
C THR A 160 10.83 18.19 -0.62
N ASP A 161 9.53 18.37 -0.59
CA ASP A 161 8.68 18.22 0.58
C ASP A 161 7.40 17.44 0.26
N TYR A 162 6.51 17.29 1.24
CA TYR A 162 5.26 16.58 1.08
C TYR A 162 4.32 17.21 0.02
N ILE A 163 4.41 18.52 -0.23
CA ILE A 163 3.63 19.18 -1.28
C ILE A 163 4.10 18.74 -2.67
N GLY A 164 5.43 18.66 -2.87
CA GLY A 164 6.01 18.11 -4.09
C GLY A 164 5.59 16.66 -4.31
N MET A 165 5.51 15.85 -3.24
CA MET A 165 5.02 14.47 -3.34
C MET A 165 3.53 14.38 -3.70
N MET A 166 2.68 15.33 -3.23
CA MET A 166 1.28 15.42 -3.65
C MET A 166 1.15 15.62 -5.16
N ASP A 167 1.97 16.52 -5.73
CA ASP A 167 1.93 16.81 -7.17
C ASP A 167 2.41 15.61 -7.99
N ILE A 168 3.45 14.90 -7.53
CA ILE A 168 3.98 13.71 -8.19
C ILE A 168 2.94 12.59 -8.22
N ILE A 169 2.29 12.27 -7.10
CA ILE A 169 1.35 11.14 -7.05
C ILE A 169 0.09 11.41 -7.87
N GLU A 170 -0.41 12.64 -7.86
CA GLU A 170 -1.56 13.06 -8.67
C GLU A 170 -1.26 12.89 -10.17
N ASP A 171 -0.10 13.36 -10.63
CA ASP A 171 0.31 13.24 -12.04
C ASP A 171 0.64 11.80 -12.44
N MET A 172 1.28 11.03 -11.55
CA MET A 172 1.62 9.62 -11.78
C MET A 172 0.36 8.78 -12.01
N TYR A 173 -0.65 8.86 -11.15
CA TYR A 173 -1.89 8.08 -11.27
C TYR A 173 -2.65 8.43 -12.55
N LYS A 174 -2.75 9.72 -12.87
CA LYS A 174 -3.34 10.20 -14.12
C LYS A 174 -2.60 9.67 -15.34
N THR A 175 -1.28 9.73 -15.34
CA THR A 175 -0.44 9.29 -16.47
C THR A 175 -0.56 7.78 -16.68
N ILE A 176 -0.46 6.98 -15.61
CA ILE A 176 -0.58 5.53 -15.68
C ILE A 176 -1.98 5.12 -16.17
N ALA A 177 -3.05 5.75 -15.65
CA ALA A 177 -4.41 5.46 -16.09
C ALA A 177 -4.59 5.72 -17.59
N LYS A 178 -4.09 6.85 -18.11
CA LYS A 178 -4.11 7.15 -19.55
C LYS A 178 -3.36 6.13 -20.39
N ASN A 179 -2.16 5.75 -19.95
CA ASN A 179 -1.30 4.84 -20.72
C ASN A 179 -1.83 3.40 -20.73
N VAL A 180 -2.43 2.93 -19.63
CA VAL A 180 -2.90 1.55 -19.48
C VAL A 180 -4.37 1.38 -19.85
N CYS A 181 -5.22 2.31 -19.44
CA CYS A 181 -6.67 2.23 -19.66
C CYS A 181 -7.15 3.05 -20.87
N GLY A 182 -6.29 3.92 -21.46
CA GLY A 182 -6.65 4.84 -22.54
C GLY A 182 -7.45 6.06 -22.06
N THR A 183 -7.66 6.21 -20.75
CA THR A 183 -8.44 7.30 -20.15
C THR A 183 -8.01 7.53 -18.71
N ASP A 184 -8.18 8.76 -18.22
CA ASP A 184 -8.01 9.13 -16.81
C ASP A 184 -9.35 9.21 -16.03
N VAL A 185 -10.44 8.84 -16.69
CA VAL A 185 -11.75 8.63 -16.06
C VAL A 185 -12.08 7.15 -16.14
N ILE A 186 -12.04 6.47 -15.00
CA ILE A 186 -12.23 5.03 -14.92
C ILE A 186 -13.56 4.70 -14.21
N ASN A 187 -14.09 3.50 -14.45
CA ASN A 187 -15.17 2.95 -13.65
C ASN A 187 -14.60 1.94 -12.67
N TYR A 188 -14.89 2.12 -11.38
CA TYR A 188 -14.53 1.18 -10.34
C TYR A 188 -15.75 0.78 -9.52
N GLN A 189 -16.13 -0.49 -9.57
CA GLN A 189 -17.30 -1.05 -8.89
C GLN A 189 -18.59 -0.26 -9.17
N GLY A 190 -18.77 0.14 -10.43
CA GLY A 190 -19.94 0.89 -10.89
C GLY A 190 -19.91 2.39 -10.61
N VAL A 191 -18.84 2.90 -10.01
CA VAL A 191 -18.66 4.34 -9.72
C VAL A 191 -17.61 4.94 -10.64
N GLU A 192 -17.92 6.09 -11.24
CA GLU A 192 -16.96 6.86 -12.03
C GLU A 192 -15.95 7.54 -11.12
N ILE A 193 -14.66 7.25 -11.34
CA ILE A 193 -13.51 7.86 -10.65
C ILE A 193 -12.72 8.69 -11.65
N ASN A 194 -12.57 9.97 -11.39
CA ASN A 194 -11.86 10.90 -12.27
C ASN A 194 -10.46 11.22 -11.72
N LEU A 195 -9.44 10.53 -12.24
CA LEU A 195 -8.04 10.75 -11.90
C LEU A 195 -7.44 11.99 -12.62
N GLY A 196 -8.11 12.47 -13.66
CA GLY A 196 -7.64 13.57 -14.50
C GLY A 196 -7.90 14.97 -13.94
N LYS A 197 -8.89 15.11 -13.05
CA LYS A 197 -9.16 16.38 -12.34
C LYS A 197 -8.13 16.59 -11.24
N LYS A 198 -7.95 17.84 -10.84
CA LYS A 198 -7.17 18.15 -9.64
C LYS A 198 -7.81 17.49 -8.42
N TRP A 199 -7.00 16.77 -7.64
CA TRP A 199 -7.48 16.08 -6.45
C TRP A 199 -7.86 17.08 -5.36
N GLU A 200 -8.91 16.79 -4.61
CA GLU A 200 -9.26 17.57 -3.43
C GLU A 200 -8.17 17.42 -2.37
N ARG A 201 -7.72 18.53 -1.77
CA ARG A 201 -6.72 18.55 -0.72
C ARG A 201 -7.32 19.20 0.52
N LEU A 202 -7.45 18.44 1.59
CA LEU A 202 -8.02 18.89 2.86
C LEU A 202 -7.02 18.60 3.98
N THR A 203 -6.83 19.53 4.90
CA THR A 203 -6.20 19.20 6.18
C THR A 203 -7.08 18.20 6.93
N MET A 204 -6.50 17.40 7.83
CA MET A 204 -7.29 16.49 8.67
C MET A 204 -8.34 17.26 9.48
N ILE A 205 -8.02 18.45 9.97
CA ILE A 205 -8.98 19.33 10.68
C ILE A 205 -10.16 19.71 9.78
N GLU A 206 -9.87 20.15 8.54
CA GLU A 206 -10.92 20.53 7.58
C GLU A 206 -11.79 19.34 7.20
N ALA A 207 -11.19 18.18 7.01
CA ALA A 207 -11.91 16.95 6.68
C ALA A 207 -12.85 16.51 7.82
N VAL A 208 -12.38 16.47 9.06
CA VAL A 208 -13.21 16.14 10.22
C VAL A 208 -14.31 17.19 10.40
N LYS A 209 -14.00 18.46 10.26
CA LYS A 209 -15.01 19.54 10.33
C LYS A 209 -16.08 19.38 9.26
N LYS A 210 -15.68 19.06 8.00
CA LYS A 210 -16.59 18.91 6.86
C LYS A 210 -17.53 17.72 7.03
N TYR A 211 -17.06 16.57 7.51
CA TYR A 211 -17.82 15.34 7.51
C TYR A 211 -18.40 14.95 8.88
N ALA A 212 -17.71 15.27 9.98
CA ALA A 212 -18.18 15.00 11.35
C ALA A 212 -18.87 16.20 12.01
N GLY A 213 -18.71 17.41 11.45
CA GLY A 213 -19.24 18.64 12.04
C GLY A 213 -18.55 19.04 13.33
N VAL A 214 -17.30 18.60 13.55
CA VAL A 214 -16.51 18.86 14.76
C VAL A 214 -15.26 19.63 14.36
N ASP A 215 -14.95 20.72 15.10
CA ASP A 215 -13.74 21.50 14.87
C ASP A 215 -12.71 21.23 15.97
N TYR A 216 -11.55 20.74 15.59
CA TYR A 216 -10.39 20.52 16.48
C TYR A 216 -10.01 21.77 17.27
N ASN A 217 -10.20 22.96 16.68
CA ASN A 217 -9.82 24.23 17.29
C ASN A 217 -10.76 24.67 18.42
N ASP A 218 -11.96 24.06 18.51
CA ASP A 218 -12.89 24.32 19.61
C ASP A 218 -12.49 23.59 20.91
N TRP A 219 -11.57 22.62 20.82
CA TRP A 219 -11.08 21.91 22.01
C TRP A 219 -9.91 22.67 22.64
N GLU A 220 -10.09 23.13 23.87
CA GLU A 220 -9.06 23.83 24.65
C GLU A 220 -8.09 22.84 25.33
N SER A 221 -8.54 21.59 25.59
CA SER A 221 -7.75 20.55 26.26
C SER A 221 -8.06 19.15 25.75
N ASP A 222 -7.19 18.18 26.08
CA ASP A 222 -7.38 16.76 25.77
C ASP A 222 -8.66 16.21 26.41
N GLU A 223 -9.03 16.68 27.62
CA GLU A 223 -10.26 16.29 28.30
C GLU A 223 -11.50 16.72 27.52
N GLN A 224 -11.51 17.92 26.95
CA GLN A 224 -12.61 18.40 26.13
C GLN A 224 -12.73 17.59 24.85
N ALA A 225 -11.60 17.25 24.20
CA ALA A 225 -11.59 16.40 23.02
C ALA A 225 -12.18 15.02 23.33
N ARG A 226 -11.73 14.37 24.42
CA ARG A 226 -12.27 13.08 24.86
C ARG A 226 -13.77 13.13 25.21
N ALA A 227 -14.20 14.23 25.85
CA ALA A 227 -15.63 14.43 26.16
C ALA A 227 -16.46 14.54 24.87
N CYS A 228 -15.96 15.25 23.86
CA CYS A 228 -16.58 15.35 22.54
C CYS A 228 -16.65 13.98 21.83
N ALA A 229 -15.57 13.18 21.85
CA ALA A 229 -15.55 11.84 21.31
C ALA A 229 -16.64 10.94 21.96
N LYS A 230 -16.70 10.96 23.29
CA LYS A 230 -17.71 10.22 24.06
C LYS A 230 -19.13 10.65 23.72
N GLU A 231 -19.40 11.96 23.60
CA GLU A 231 -20.71 12.50 23.21
C GLU A 231 -21.13 12.03 21.82
N LYS A 232 -20.19 11.94 20.88
CA LYS A 232 -20.40 11.51 19.50
C LYS A 232 -20.35 9.99 19.31
N GLY A 233 -20.06 9.22 20.37
CA GLY A 233 -19.95 7.76 20.32
C GLY A 233 -18.71 7.27 19.56
N VAL A 234 -17.63 8.05 19.52
CA VAL A 234 -16.35 7.68 18.91
C VAL A 234 -15.47 7.02 19.98
N GLU A 235 -15.01 5.80 19.69
CA GLU A 235 -14.03 5.10 20.51
C GLU A 235 -12.62 5.60 20.20
N VAL A 236 -11.78 5.75 21.22
CA VAL A 236 -10.40 6.19 21.10
C VAL A 236 -9.51 5.18 21.84
N ASP A 237 -8.59 4.57 21.14
CA ASP A 237 -7.79 3.43 21.63
C ASP A 237 -6.98 3.73 22.90
N GLU A 238 -6.45 4.94 23.03
CA GLU A 238 -5.63 5.36 24.16
C GLU A 238 -6.45 5.71 25.42
N GLY A 239 -7.77 5.67 25.34
CA GLY A 239 -8.69 5.89 26.45
C GLY A 239 -8.42 7.21 27.18
N GLU A 240 -8.13 7.16 28.50
CA GLU A 240 -7.88 8.34 29.33
C GLU A 240 -6.57 9.08 29.00
N ASN A 241 -5.63 8.43 28.29
CA ASN A 241 -4.36 9.02 27.85
C ASN A 241 -4.44 9.66 26.47
N ALA A 242 -5.58 9.58 25.80
CA ALA A 242 -5.75 10.12 24.45
C ALA A 242 -5.57 11.64 24.45
N THR A 243 -4.71 12.11 23.55
CA THR A 243 -4.53 13.53 23.25
C THR A 243 -5.57 14.02 22.25
N LYS A 244 -5.64 15.32 22.02
CA LYS A 244 -6.45 15.92 20.94
C LYS A 244 -6.12 15.31 19.58
N GLY A 245 -4.84 14.96 19.34
CA GLY A 245 -4.39 14.32 18.10
C GLY A 245 -5.00 12.94 17.92
N HIS A 246 -4.96 12.08 18.94
CA HIS A 246 -5.60 10.75 18.90
C HIS A 246 -7.11 10.86 18.65
N VAL A 247 -7.76 11.80 19.33
CA VAL A 247 -9.20 12.04 19.14
C VAL A 247 -9.52 12.50 17.72
N LEU A 248 -8.70 13.39 17.14
CA LEU A 248 -8.88 13.83 15.75
C LEU A 248 -8.78 12.67 14.75
N ILE A 249 -7.81 11.76 14.95
CA ILE A 249 -7.64 10.55 14.14
C ILE A 249 -8.88 9.66 14.27
N ALA A 250 -9.34 9.39 15.48
CA ALA A 250 -10.53 8.58 15.72
C ALA A 250 -11.80 9.15 15.05
N PHE A 251 -11.95 10.48 15.03
CA PHE A 251 -13.02 11.13 14.26
C PHE A 251 -12.86 10.97 12.75
N PHE A 252 -11.62 11.03 12.25
CA PHE A 252 -11.35 10.82 10.85
C PHE A 252 -11.75 9.41 10.43
N ASP A 253 -11.31 8.39 11.15
CA ASP A 253 -11.62 6.98 10.89
C ASP A 253 -13.13 6.72 10.93
N ALA A 254 -13.82 7.29 11.92
CA ALA A 254 -15.25 7.06 12.12
C ALA A 254 -16.17 7.77 11.11
N PHE A 255 -15.81 8.93 10.58
CA PHE A 255 -16.73 9.78 9.83
C PHE A 255 -16.25 10.24 8.45
N VAL A 256 -14.96 10.15 8.16
CA VAL A 256 -14.35 10.75 6.96
C VAL A 256 -13.99 9.71 5.92
N GLU A 257 -13.24 8.68 6.28
CA GLU A 257 -12.66 7.74 5.33
C GLU A 257 -13.70 7.14 4.38
N ASP A 258 -14.84 6.69 4.90
CA ASP A 258 -15.97 6.13 4.13
C ASP A 258 -16.67 7.12 3.18
N LYS A 259 -16.30 8.39 3.19
CA LYS A 259 -16.85 9.44 2.33
C LYS A 259 -15.94 9.82 1.16
N LEU A 260 -14.69 9.38 1.19
CA LEU A 260 -13.66 9.76 0.23
C LEU A 260 -13.74 8.92 -1.06
N ILE A 261 -14.76 9.15 -1.87
CA ILE A 261 -15.00 8.39 -3.11
C ILE A 261 -14.05 8.84 -4.23
N GLN A 262 -13.99 10.16 -4.51
CA GLN A 262 -13.10 10.71 -5.52
C GLN A 262 -11.69 10.90 -4.95
N PRO A 263 -10.65 10.93 -5.80
CA PRO A 263 -9.28 11.11 -5.35
C PRO A 263 -9.15 12.33 -4.42
N THR A 264 -8.77 12.08 -3.18
CA THR A 264 -8.68 13.10 -2.13
C THR A 264 -7.38 12.90 -1.33
N ILE A 265 -6.67 13.99 -1.11
CA ILE A 265 -5.48 14.04 -0.25
C ILE A 265 -5.90 14.63 1.09
N ILE A 266 -5.63 13.89 2.17
CA ILE A 266 -5.76 14.37 3.55
C ILE A 266 -4.37 14.63 4.08
N TYR A 267 -4.10 15.83 4.57
CA TYR A 267 -2.77 16.23 5.02
C TYR A 267 -2.76 16.93 6.38
N ASP A 268 -1.59 17.19 6.93
CA ASP A 268 -1.37 17.69 8.27
C ASP A 268 -1.91 16.70 9.33
N TYR A 269 -1.30 15.52 9.36
CA TYR A 269 -1.59 14.48 10.36
C TYR A 269 -1.02 14.85 11.72
N PRO A 270 -1.69 14.49 12.83
CA PRO A 270 -1.15 14.65 14.18
C PRO A 270 0.20 13.94 14.35
N VAL A 271 1.05 14.53 15.22
CA VAL A 271 2.39 13.97 15.49
C VAL A 271 2.35 12.59 16.15
N GLU A 272 1.29 12.29 16.86
CA GLU A 272 1.07 11.05 17.62
C GLU A 272 1.15 9.81 16.76
N ASN A 273 0.62 9.87 15.55
CA ASN A 273 0.63 8.73 14.61
C ASN A 273 1.64 8.87 13.45
N SER A 274 2.61 9.80 13.57
CA SER A 274 3.52 10.16 12.48
C SER A 274 5.00 10.14 12.92
N PRO A 275 5.55 8.97 13.31
CA PRO A 275 6.86 8.90 13.98
C PRO A 275 8.06 9.24 13.09
N LEU A 276 7.92 9.16 11.76
CA LEU A 276 8.99 9.38 10.79
C LEU A 276 8.81 10.67 9.98
N ALA A 277 7.69 11.38 10.19
CA ALA A 277 7.38 12.61 9.50
C ALA A 277 7.87 13.86 10.25
N LYS A 278 8.33 14.85 9.49
CA LYS A 278 8.77 16.14 10.02
C LYS A 278 7.61 16.91 10.62
N ARG A 279 7.83 17.54 11.80
CA ARG A 279 6.84 18.44 12.40
C ARG A 279 6.63 19.66 11.52
N LYS A 280 5.38 20.09 11.42
CA LYS A 280 5.02 21.32 10.72
C LYS A 280 5.54 22.53 11.51
N PRO A 281 6.41 23.38 10.92
CA PRO A 281 7.00 24.50 11.67
C PRO A 281 5.97 25.50 12.20
N SER A 282 4.87 25.70 11.48
CA SER A 282 3.80 26.64 11.87
C SER A 282 2.89 26.10 12.98
N ASN A 283 2.82 24.78 13.16
CA ASN A 283 2.03 24.11 14.21
C ASN A 283 2.65 22.75 14.54
N PRO A 284 3.57 22.65 15.52
CA PRO A 284 4.29 21.41 15.84
C PRO A 284 3.46 20.25 16.40
N ALA A 285 2.17 20.46 16.66
CA ALA A 285 1.23 19.37 16.98
C ALA A 285 0.90 18.51 15.75
N PHE A 286 1.17 19.03 14.56
CA PHE A 286 0.97 18.35 13.28
C PHE A 286 2.28 18.12 12.56
N THR A 287 2.24 17.20 11.59
CA THR A 287 3.37 16.84 10.74
C THR A 287 3.10 17.22 9.29
N GLU A 288 4.15 17.40 8.51
CA GLU A 288 4.12 17.53 7.06
C GLU A 288 3.92 16.15 6.42
N ARG A 289 2.75 15.53 6.67
CA ARG A 289 2.35 14.20 6.22
C ARG A 289 1.01 14.27 5.51
N PHE A 290 0.83 13.42 4.50
CA PHE A 290 -0.48 13.18 3.90
C PHE A 290 -0.69 11.69 3.60
N GLU A 291 -1.93 11.32 3.56
CA GLU A 291 -2.41 10.11 2.93
C GLU A 291 -3.38 10.49 1.81
N TYR A 292 -3.51 9.63 0.82
CA TYR A 292 -4.48 9.87 -0.24
C TYR A 292 -5.42 8.68 -0.40
N PHE A 293 -6.66 9.01 -0.66
CA PHE A 293 -7.78 8.10 -0.67
C PHE A 293 -8.48 8.09 -2.02
N ILE A 294 -8.86 6.92 -2.50
CA ILE A 294 -9.70 6.73 -3.67
C ILE A 294 -10.68 5.61 -3.36
N TYR A 295 -11.96 5.84 -3.55
CA TYR A 295 -13.02 4.89 -3.29
C TYR A 295 -12.99 4.36 -1.85
N CYS A 296 -12.97 5.26 -0.88
CA CYS A 296 -12.96 4.97 0.57
C CYS A 296 -11.80 4.05 0.99
N ARG A 297 -10.67 4.13 0.33
CA ARG A 297 -9.50 3.30 0.61
C ARG A 297 -8.24 4.15 0.56
N GLU A 298 -7.44 4.05 1.59
CA GLU A 298 -6.07 4.56 1.57
C GLU A 298 -5.28 3.87 0.44
N MET A 299 -4.69 4.67 -0.43
CA MET A 299 -3.88 4.22 -1.54
C MET A 299 -2.38 4.33 -1.26
N GLY A 300 -1.98 5.27 -0.43
CA GLY A 300 -0.60 5.47 -0.02
C GLY A 300 -0.43 6.62 0.95
N ASN A 301 0.80 6.75 1.44
CA ASN A 301 1.22 7.65 2.49
C ASN A 301 2.52 8.35 2.10
N ALA A 302 2.67 9.62 2.45
CA ALA A 302 3.85 10.41 2.14
C ALA A 302 4.06 11.53 3.14
N PHE A 303 5.31 11.98 3.27
CA PHE A 303 5.64 13.08 4.17
C PHE A 303 6.97 13.76 3.79
N SER A 304 7.19 14.95 4.34
CA SER A 304 8.54 15.47 4.49
C SER A 304 9.24 14.66 5.56
N GLU A 305 10.41 14.12 5.22
CA GLU A 305 11.13 13.22 6.11
C GLU A 305 11.64 13.94 7.35
N LEU A 306 11.48 13.30 8.51
CA LEU A 306 12.14 13.75 9.73
C LEU A 306 13.65 13.58 9.55
N ASN A 307 14.35 14.69 9.52
CA ASN A 307 15.81 14.74 9.30
C ASN A 307 16.59 15.30 10.51
N ASP A 308 15.92 15.45 11.65
CA ASP A 308 16.56 15.77 12.92
C ASP A 308 16.85 14.47 13.69
N PRO A 309 18.14 14.08 13.87
CA PRO A 309 18.49 12.83 14.54
C PRO A 309 18.09 12.81 16.02
N VAL A 310 18.01 13.97 16.67
CA VAL A 310 17.62 14.05 18.09
C VAL A 310 16.12 13.76 18.25
N ASP A 311 15.26 14.47 17.48
CA ASP A 311 13.80 14.21 17.49
C ASP A 311 13.50 12.77 17.04
N GLN A 312 14.23 12.25 16.01
CA GLN A 312 14.03 10.87 15.54
C GLN A 312 14.36 9.83 16.62
N ARG A 313 15.47 10.00 17.33
CA ARG A 313 15.85 9.12 18.42
C ARG A 313 14.83 9.11 19.55
N GLU A 314 14.35 10.29 19.97
CA GLU A 314 13.31 10.41 21.00
C GLU A 314 12.01 9.68 20.60
N ARG A 315 11.60 9.77 19.33
CA ARG A 315 10.41 9.07 18.84
C ARG A 315 10.63 7.55 18.78
N PHE A 316 11.79 7.10 18.35
CA PHE A 316 12.12 5.68 18.36
C PHE A 316 12.13 5.09 19.77
N VAL A 317 12.70 5.79 20.75
CA VAL A 317 12.68 5.36 22.15
C VAL A 317 11.24 5.17 22.62
N LYS A 318 10.35 6.15 22.38
CA LYS A 318 8.93 6.04 22.74
C LYS A 318 8.23 4.86 22.07
N GLN A 319 8.49 4.63 20.77
CA GLN A 319 7.93 3.48 20.05
C GLN A 319 8.43 2.14 20.63
N VAL A 320 9.71 2.04 20.93
CA VAL A 320 10.30 0.84 21.53
C VAL A 320 9.71 0.57 22.91
N GLU A 321 9.55 1.61 23.75
CA GLU A 321 8.92 1.49 25.06
C GLU A 321 7.46 0.99 24.94
N ALA A 322 6.68 1.55 24.01
CA ALA A 322 5.32 1.11 23.75
C ALA A 322 5.25 -0.36 23.26
N LYS A 323 6.11 -0.76 22.32
CA LYS A 323 6.19 -2.14 21.84
C LYS A 323 6.61 -3.11 22.94
N ARG A 324 7.59 -2.75 23.76
CA ARG A 324 8.04 -3.57 24.92
C ARG A 324 6.94 -3.74 25.98
N ALA A 325 6.15 -2.71 26.21
CA ALA A 325 4.98 -2.81 27.10
C ALA A 325 3.94 -3.81 26.59
N GLN A 326 3.90 -4.07 25.28
CA GLN A 326 3.07 -5.08 24.62
C GLN A 326 3.75 -6.47 24.51
N GLY A 327 4.97 -6.62 25.07
CA GLY A 327 5.72 -7.88 25.07
C GLY A 327 6.58 -8.14 23.82
N ALA A 328 6.77 -7.16 22.95
CA ALA A 328 7.64 -7.28 21.79
C ALA A 328 9.12 -7.08 22.18
N ASN A 329 10.04 -7.75 21.45
CA ASN A 329 11.48 -7.55 21.61
C ASN A 329 11.98 -6.48 20.62
N ALA A 330 11.59 -5.23 20.88
CA ALA A 330 11.95 -4.10 20.01
C ALA A 330 13.20 -3.37 20.52
N GLU A 331 14.01 -2.91 19.58
CA GLU A 331 15.23 -2.11 19.83
C GLU A 331 15.23 -0.88 18.92
N VAL A 332 15.98 0.16 19.34
CA VAL A 332 16.20 1.35 18.51
C VAL A 332 17.17 0.99 17.38
N ASP A 333 16.86 1.38 16.16
CA ASP A 333 17.81 1.31 15.03
C ASP A 333 18.86 2.42 15.16
N GLU A 334 19.89 2.14 15.95
CA GLU A 334 20.99 3.09 16.20
C GLU A 334 21.80 3.37 14.93
N ASP A 335 21.87 2.44 13.97
CA ASP A 335 22.54 2.65 12.70
C ASP A 335 21.77 3.66 11.84
N PHE A 336 20.44 3.61 11.84
CA PHE A 336 19.66 4.63 11.16
C PHE A 336 19.81 6.02 11.81
N VAL A 337 19.79 6.11 13.15
CA VAL A 337 20.03 7.37 13.85
C VAL A 337 21.41 7.91 13.51
N THR A 338 22.45 7.06 13.50
CA THR A 338 23.80 7.42 13.08
C THR A 338 23.84 7.93 11.63
N ALA A 339 23.09 7.29 10.72
CA ALA A 339 22.99 7.78 9.34
C ALA A 339 22.40 9.20 9.29
N LEU A 340 21.38 9.50 10.08
CA LEU A 340 20.82 10.86 10.18
C LEU A 340 21.83 11.88 10.76
N GLU A 341 22.72 11.45 11.66
CA GLU A 341 23.79 12.30 12.20
C GLU A 341 24.83 12.71 11.15
N TYR A 342 25.00 11.92 10.07
CA TYR A 342 25.80 12.34 8.90
C TYR A 342 25.07 13.37 8.04
N GLY A 343 23.75 13.46 8.14
CA GLY A 343 22.92 14.48 7.51
C GLY A 343 22.02 13.94 6.41
N LEU A 344 20.71 13.84 6.69
CA LEU A 344 19.68 13.66 5.69
C LEU A 344 19.28 15.04 5.14
N PRO A 345 19.42 15.33 3.84
CA PRO A 345 18.93 16.60 3.29
C PRO A 345 17.40 16.68 3.44
N PRO A 346 16.78 17.87 3.32
CA PRO A 346 15.34 17.97 3.20
C PRO A 346 14.84 17.00 2.12
N THR A 347 14.00 16.07 2.49
CA THR A 347 13.59 14.94 1.63
C THR A 347 12.10 14.75 1.70
N GLY A 348 11.45 14.55 0.57
CA GLY A 348 10.08 14.03 0.49
C GLY A 348 10.11 12.54 0.21
N GLY A 349 9.34 11.76 0.96
CA GLY A 349 9.14 10.33 0.75
C GLY A 349 7.68 10.01 0.46
N LEU A 350 7.44 8.96 -0.33
CA LEU A 350 6.13 8.47 -0.68
C LEU A 350 6.14 6.96 -0.85
N GLY A 351 5.18 6.30 -0.18
CA GLY A 351 4.93 4.88 -0.33
C GLY A 351 3.50 4.61 -0.78
N PHE A 352 3.31 3.67 -1.70
CA PHE A 352 1.98 3.23 -2.12
C PHE A 352 1.90 1.74 -2.44
N GLY A 353 0.71 1.17 -2.22
CA GLY A 353 0.42 -0.21 -2.57
C GLY A 353 0.21 -0.40 -4.07
N LEU A 354 1.17 -1.03 -4.76
CA LEU A 354 1.01 -1.35 -6.20
C LEU A 354 -0.23 -2.22 -6.44
N ASP A 355 -0.50 -3.17 -5.55
CA ASP A 355 -1.67 -4.05 -5.68
C ASP A 355 -2.98 -3.26 -5.63
N ARG A 356 -3.08 -2.25 -4.77
CA ARG A 356 -4.24 -1.34 -4.69
C ARG A 356 -4.42 -0.52 -5.96
N LEU A 357 -3.34 0.00 -6.55
CA LEU A 357 -3.38 0.68 -7.86
C LEU A 357 -3.86 -0.26 -8.96
N VAL A 358 -3.38 -1.51 -8.97
CA VAL A 358 -3.83 -2.52 -9.94
C VAL A 358 -5.32 -2.84 -9.75
N MET A 359 -5.78 -3.03 -8.49
CA MET A 359 -7.20 -3.24 -8.20
C MET A 359 -8.06 -2.11 -8.79
N LEU A 360 -7.66 -0.87 -8.56
CA LEU A 360 -8.37 0.32 -9.06
C LEU A 360 -8.45 0.33 -10.59
N LEU A 361 -7.34 0.15 -11.29
CA LEU A 361 -7.25 0.25 -12.76
C LEU A 361 -7.76 -0.99 -13.51
N THR A 362 -8.05 -2.09 -12.81
CA THR A 362 -8.59 -3.32 -13.40
C THR A 362 -10.00 -3.65 -12.92
N ASP A 363 -10.64 -2.73 -12.19
CA ASP A 363 -11.97 -2.93 -11.58
C ASP A 363 -12.05 -4.22 -10.75
N SER A 364 -11.03 -4.49 -9.96
CA SER A 364 -10.91 -5.69 -9.14
C SER A 364 -11.24 -5.37 -7.67
N PRO A 365 -12.31 -5.95 -7.08
CA PRO A 365 -12.74 -5.61 -5.73
C PRO A 365 -11.84 -6.18 -4.62
N SER A 366 -11.06 -7.23 -4.92
CA SER A 366 -10.22 -7.92 -3.95
C SER A 366 -8.75 -7.97 -4.39
N ILE A 367 -7.84 -7.83 -3.44
CA ILE A 367 -6.41 -8.00 -3.66
C ILE A 367 -6.07 -9.40 -4.23
N ARG A 368 -6.86 -10.43 -3.90
CA ARG A 368 -6.71 -11.79 -4.43
C ARG A 368 -6.98 -11.89 -5.92
N ASP A 369 -7.77 -10.97 -6.48
CA ASP A 369 -8.04 -10.93 -7.92
C ASP A 369 -6.82 -10.49 -8.72
N VAL A 370 -5.97 -9.66 -8.11
CA VAL A 370 -4.78 -9.09 -8.75
C VAL A 370 -3.47 -9.78 -8.37
N LEU A 371 -3.50 -10.78 -7.50
CA LEU A 371 -2.40 -11.67 -7.18
C LEU A 371 -2.56 -12.99 -7.93
N LEU A 372 -1.49 -13.47 -8.62
CA LEU A 372 -1.54 -14.75 -9.34
C LEU A 372 -1.82 -15.90 -8.38
N PHE A 373 -1.11 -15.95 -7.27
CA PHE A 373 -1.24 -16.98 -6.24
C PHE A 373 -1.35 -16.30 -4.86
N PRO A 374 -2.56 -15.85 -4.48
CA PRO A 374 -2.77 -15.27 -3.15
C PRO A 374 -2.61 -16.32 -2.06
N THR A 375 -2.23 -15.89 -0.87
CA THR A 375 -2.21 -16.76 0.31
C THR A 375 -3.64 -17.21 0.65
N MET A 376 -3.83 -18.52 0.78
CA MET A 376 -5.14 -19.11 1.07
C MET A 376 -5.07 -19.94 2.35
N LYS A 377 -6.16 -19.93 3.13
CA LYS A 377 -6.28 -20.85 4.29
C LYS A 377 -6.15 -22.29 3.81
N PRO A 378 -5.43 -23.17 4.53
CA PRO A 378 -5.40 -24.60 4.22
C PRO A 378 -6.83 -25.18 4.15
N LEU A 379 -7.07 -26.06 3.19
CA LEU A 379 -8.30 -26.86 3.20
C LEU A 379 -8.24 -27.80 4.40
N ASN A 380 -9.26 -27.77 5.26
CA ASN A 380 -9.38 -28.76 6.32
C ASN A 380 -9.57 -30.14 5.69
N ASN A 381 -8.56 -31.00 5.78
CA ASN A 381 -8.61 -32.40 5.32
C ASN A 381 -9.50 -33.28 6.22
N ASN A 382 -10.56 -32.75 6.84
CA ASN A 382 -11.44 -33.50 7.73
C ASN A 382 -12.62 -34.19 7.01
N ASN A 383 -12.50 -34.47 5.70
CA ASN A 383 -13.46 -35.32 4.98
C ASN A 383 -12.78 -36.51 4.30
N ASN A 384 -12.00 -37.29 5.06
CA ASN A 384 -11.65 -38.66 4.72
C ASN A 384 -11.87 -39.53 5.96
N GLN A 385 -13.10 -39.88 6.22
CA GLN A 385 -13.52 -41.14 6.87
C GLN A 385 -14.70 -41.70 6.08
#